data_7d333c66b5be347b450ef0a65f56dd75
#
_entry.id   7d333c66b5be347b450ef0a65f56dd75
#
_cell.length_a   1.000
_cell.length_b   1.000
_cell.length_c   1.000
_cell.angle_alpha   90.00
_cell.angle_beta   90.00
_cell.angle_gamma   90.00
#
_symmetry.space_group_name_H-M   'P 1'
#
loop_
_entity.id
_entity.type
_entity.pdbx_description
1 polymer ?
#
loop_
_entity_poly.entity_id
_entity_poly.type
_entity_poly.pdbx_seq_one_letter_code
_entity_poly.pdbx_strand_id
1 'polypeptide(L)'
;MRNSFKVLIALLGFFPWYGITANAADVDLQPGAKAPAFTLPSQDGTPVSLSDYRGKWVVLYFYPKDKSSGCTIQAHQYQNDLPKFEAHHAVVLGVSLDTAESHKSFCTQDGLTFKLLADPDRQAATSYGVPLMTFKDMKFDERDTFLISPKGTIAQVWRKVDPQKDSSIVLGAIASQGKK
;
A
#
# COMPACT_ATOMS: atom_id res chain seq x y z
N MET A 1 47.13 -0.20 61.22
CA MET A 1 45.74 -0.18 60.77
C MET A 1 45.76 0.40 59.39
N ARG A 2 45.64 -0.44 58.32
CA ARG A 2 45.69 -0.02 56.92
C ARG A 2 44.29 -0.27 56.30
N ASN A 3 43.52 0.81 56.06
CA ASN A 3 42.27 0.75 55.39
C ASN A 3 42.47 0.72 53.86
N SER A 4 42.13 -0.39 53.22
CA SER A 4 42.11 -0.51 51.76
C SER A 4 40.72 -0.12 51.28
N PHE A 5 40.63 1.02 50.60
CA PHE A 5 39.46 1.44 49.83
C PHE A 5 39.43 0.70 48.48
N LYS A 6 38.46 -0.18 48.28
CA LYS A 6 38.19 -0.79 46.97
C LYS A 6 37.30 0.15 46.15
N VAL A 7 37.86 0.73 45.11
CA VAL A 7 37.10 1.51 44.12
C VAL A 7 36.44 0.52 43.16
N LEU A 8 35.13 0.51 43.16
CA LEU A 8 34.32 -0.26 42.22
C LEU A 8 34.08 0.60 40.96
N ILE A 9 34.77 0.29 39.86
CA ILE A 9 34.56 0.94 38.55
C ILE A 9 33.37 0.26 37.89
N ALA A 10 32.24 0.97 37.81
CA ALA A 10 31.09 0.54 37.05
C ALA A 10 31.33 0.89 35.54
N LEU A 11 31.58 -0.13 34.75
CA LEU A 11 31.63 -0.02 33.30
C LEU A 11 30.21 0.15 32.78
N LEU A 12 29.81 1.38 32.47
CA LEU A 12 28.62 1.71 31.71
C LEU A 12 28.87 1.29 30.26
N GLY A 13 28.36 0.14 29.88
CA GLY A 13 28.33 -0.32 28.49
C GLY A 13 27.45 0.57 27.63
N PHE A 14 28.05 1.39 26.77
CA PHE A 14 27.36 2.10 25.70
C PHE A 14 26.95 1.06 24.63
N PHE A 15 25.69 0.66 24.60
CA PHE A 15 25.13 -0.07 23.47
C PHE A 15 24.79 0.95 22.37
N PRO A 16 25.48 0.92 21.24
CA PRO A 16 25.07 1.75 20.11
C PRO A 16 23.76 1.20 19.56
N TRP A 17 22.71 1.99 19.63
CA TRP A 17 21.44 1.69 18.99
C TRP A 17 21.64 1.87 17.47
N TYR A 18 22.00 0.80 16.78
CA TYR A 18 21.98 0.77 15.33
C TYR A 18 20.51 0.83 14.87
N GLY A 19 20.04 2.00 14.52
CA GLY A 19 18.78 2.17 13.80
C GLY A 19 18.90 1.49 12.44
N ILE A 20 18.24 0.35 12.26
CA ILE A 20 18.11 -0.29 10.96
C ILE A 20 17.13 0.57 10.17
N THR A 21 17.64 1.44 9.29
CA THR A 21 16.84 2.09 8.25
C THR A 21 16.56 1.03 7.18
N ALA A 22 15.40 0.38 7.22
CA ALA A 22 14.97 -0.49 6.15
C ALA A 22 14.81 0.37 4.87
N ASN A 23 15.56 0.03 3.83
CA ASN A 23 15.40 0.64 2.52
C ASN A 23 14.16 0.00 1.84
N ALA A 24 13.29 0.80 1.22
CA ALA A 24 12.09 0.30 0.54
C ALA A 24 12.36 -0.82 -0.49
N ALA A 25 13.58 -0.84 -1.05
CA ALA A 25 14.01 -1.87 -1.98
C ALA A 25 14.19 -3.28 -1.36
N ASP A 26 14.24 -3.37 0.00
CA ASP A 26 14.46 -4.65 0.70
C ASP A 26 13.14 -5.26 1.25
N VAL A 27 12.00 -4.57 1.07
CA VAL A 27 10.69 -5.09 1.51
C VAL A 27 10.09 -5.98 0.43
N ASP A 28 10.23 -7.29 0.59
CA ASP A 28 9.60 -8.31 -0.27
C ASP A 28 8.44 -8.98 0.47
N LEU A 29 7.24 -8.41 0.30
CA LEU A 29 6.02 -8.96 0.92
C LEU A 29 5.58 -10.23 0.20
N GLN A 30 5.61 -11.34 0.92
CA GLN A 30 5.18 -12.64 0.44
C GLN A 30 3.76 -12.98 0.93
N PRO A 31 3.00 -13.85 0.21
CA PRO A 31 1.76 -14.40 0.71
C PRO A 31 1.90 -14.99 2.12
N GLY A 32 0.95 -14.66 3.00
CA GLY A 32 0.97 -15.03 4.42
C GLY A 32 1.56 -13.98 5.34
N ALA A 33 2.38 -13.05 4.85
CA ALA A 33 2.91 -11.95 5.64
C ALA A 33 1.78 -11.03 6.14
N LYS A 34 1.94 -10.42 7.31
CA LYS A 34 1.02 -9.38 7.78
C LYS A 34 1.11 -8.18 6.85
N ALA A 35 -0.03 -7.69 6.37
CA ALA A 35 -0.08 -6.47 5.58
C ALA A 35 0.36 -5.27 6.44
N PRO A 36 1.31 -4.43 5.96
CA PRO A 36 1.70 -3.21 6.65
C PRO A 36 0.50 -2.28 6.88
N ALA A 37 0.40 -1.74 8.10
CA ALA A 37 -0.65 -0.77 8.42
C ALA A 37 -0.34 0.57 7.76
N PHE A 38 -1.40 1.26 7.34
CA PHE A 38 -1.33 2.63 6.89
C PHE A 38 -2.56 3.41 7.35
N THR A 39 -2.45 4.73 7.36
CA THR A 39 -3.56 5.69 7.46
C THR A 39 -3.23 6.85 6.53
N LEU A 40 -4.01 6.99 5.46
CA LEU A 40 -3.79 7.97 4.41
C LEU A 40 -5.07 8.80 4.17
N PRO A 41 -4.95 10.07 3.78
CA PRO A 41 -6.12 10.86 3.39
C PRO A 41 -6.68 10.38 2.05
N SER A 42 -8.01 10.26 1.96
CA SER A 42 -8.72 9.96 0.71
C SER A 42 -8.97 11.23 -0.12
N GLN A 43 -9.55 11.07 -1.31
CA GLN A 43 -9.91 12.18 -2.22
C GLN A 43 -10.86 13.22 -1.61
N ASP A 44 -11.55 12.89 -0.55
CA ASP A 44 -12.44 13.79 0.21
C ASP A 44 -11.78 14.34 1.48
N GLY A 45 -10.49 14.07 1.69
CA GLY A 45 -9.70 14.50 2.84
C GLY A 45 -9.91 13.67 4.10
N THR A 46 -10.82 12.68 4.08
CA THR A 46 -11.03 11.83 5.26
C THR A 46 -9.90 10.80 5.41
N PRO A 47 -9.39 10.56 6.63
CA PRO A 47 -8.40 9.52 6.86
C PRO A 47 -9.01 8.13 6.63
N VAL A 48 -8.25 7.27 5.96
CA VAL A 48 -8.59 5.88 5.67
C VAL A 48 -7.47 4.99 6.18
N SER A 49 -7.81 4.07 7.07
CA SER A 49 -6.86 3.10 7.63
C SER A 49 -7.14 1.70 7.08
N LEU A 50 -6.09 0.91 6.88
CA LEU A 50 -6.27 -0.50 6.50
C LEU A 50 -7.15 -1.27 7.52
N SER A 51 -7.07 -0.90 8.80
CA SER A 51 -7.88 -1.50 9.87
C SER A 51 -9.38 -1.34 9.70
N ASP A 52 -9.84 -0.33 8.97
CA ASP A 52 -11.27 -0.04 8.74
C ASP A 52 -11.95 -1.12 7.87
N TYR A 53 -11.13 -1.92 7.19
CA TYR A 53 -11.58 -2.97 6.28
C TYR A 53 -11.37 -4.39 6.82
N ARG A 54 -11.21 -4.54 8.13
CA ARG A 54 -11.13 -5.88 8.72
C ARG A 54 -12.38 -6.70 8.42
N GLY A 55 -12.18 -7.98 8.09
CA GLY A 55 -13.25 -8.88 7.66
C GLY A 55 -13.61 -8.77 6.18
N LYS A 56 -12.98 -7.86 5.42
CA LYS A 56 -13.15 -7.73 3.98
C LYS A 56 -11.86 -8.05 3.24
N TRP A 57 -11.97 -8.46 2.00
CA TRP A 57 -10.85 -8.44 1.07
C TRP A 57 -10.52 -6.99 0.74
N VAL A 58 -9.23 -6.67 0.66
CA VAL A 58 -8.77 -5.34 0.21
C VAL A 58 -7.88 -5.52 -1.00
N VAL A 59 -8.28 -4.89 -2.10
CA VAL A 59 -7.44 -4.69 -3.28
C VAL A 59 -6.74 -3.35 -3.08
N LEU A 60 -5.45 -3.36 -2.83
CA LEU A 60 -4.62 -2.18 -2.68
C LEU A 60 -3.71 -2.08 -3.91
N TYR A 61 -3.97 -1.12 -4.80
CA TYR A 61 -3.15 -0.92 -5.97
C TYR A 61 -2.42 0.41 -5.94
N PHE A 62 -1.13 0.38 -6.22
CA PHE A 62 -0.28 1.55 -6.40
C PHE A 62 -0.19 1.89 -7.88
N TYR A 63 -0.23 3.17 -8.21
CA TYR A 63 -0.22 3.61 -9.60
C TYR A 63 0.59 4.91 -9.79
N PRO A 64 1.17 5.13 -10.99
CA PRO A 64 2.08 6.24 -11.24
C PRO A 64 1.50 7.62 -11.02
N LYS A 65 0.32 7.93 -11.61
CA LYS A 65 -0.18 9.31 -11.64
C LYS A 65 -1.63 9.41 -12.08
N ASP A 66 -2.39 10.27 -11.40
CA ASP A 66 -3.75 10.65 -11.80
C ASP A 66 -3.82 11.10 -13.26
N LYS A 67 -4.94 10.73 -13.91
CA LYS A 67 -5.27 11.18 -15.28
C LYS A 67 -4.26 10.80 -16.36
N SER A 68 -3.22 10.02 -16.07
CA SER A 68 -2.39 9.43 -17.11
C SER A 68 -3.16 8.30 -17.81
N SER A 69 -2.91 8.11 -19.11
CA SER A 69 -3.71 7.18 -19.94
C SER A 69 -3.79 5.76 -19.35
N GLY A 70 -2.67 5.20 -18.92
CA GLY A 70 -2.66 3.87 -18.30
C GLY A 70 -3.36 3.82 -16.95
N CYS A 71 -3.25 4.86 -16.12
CA CYS A 71 -3.91 4.91 -14.81
C CYS A 71 -5.42 5.12 -14.95
N THR A 72 -5.86 5.91 -15.93
CA THR A 72 -7.29 6.07 -16.24
C THR A 72 -7.88 4.74 -16.72
N ILE A 73 -7.20 4.00 -17.60
CA ILE A 73 -7.63 2.66 -18.01
C ILE A 73 -7.79 1.74 -16.80
N GLN A 74 -6.79 1.66 -15.93
CA GLN A 74 -6.84 0.81 -14.73
C GLN A 74 -7.99 1.19 -13.80
N ALA A 75 -8.16 2.49 -13.53
CA ALA A 75 -9.23 2.99 -12.68
C ALA A 75 -10.62 2.65 -13.24
N HIS A 76 -10.83 2.81 -14.54
CA HIS A 76 -12.08 2.43 -15.22
C HIS A 76 -12.33 0.91 -15.17
N GLN A 77 -11.29 0.06 -15.32
CA GLN A 77 -11.46 -1.39 -15.17
C GLN A 77 -11.93 -1.74 -13.75
N TYR A 78 -11.32 -1.15 -12.73
CA TYR A 78 -11.77 -1.33 -11.35
C TYR A 78 -13.19 -0.79 -11.12
N GLN A 79 -13.51 0.39 -11.65
CA GLN A 79 -14.85 0.99 -11.53
C GLN A 79 -15.93 0.11 -12.19
N ASN A 80 -15.68 -0.40 -13.39
CA ASN A 80 -16.61 -1.28 -14.11
C ASN A 80 -16.83 -2.61 -13.37
N ASP A 81 -15.81 -3.12 -12.72
CA ASP A 81 -15.85 -4.38 -11.98
C ASP A 81 -16.24 -4.21 -10.50
N LEU A 82 -16.45 -2.98 -10.02
CA LEU A 82 -16.73 -2.69 -8.60
C LEU A 82 -17.88 -3.52 -8.03
N PRO A 83 -19.04 -3.69 -8.72
CA PRO A 83 -20.11 -4.55 -8.22
C PRO A 83 -19.70 -6.02 -8.02
N LYS A 84 -18.74 -6.52 -8.82
CA LYS A 84 -18.21 -7.88 -8.66
C LYS A 84 -17.30 -7.98 -7.43
N PHE A 85 -16.47 -6.96 -7.18
CA PHE A 85 -15.68 -6.88 -5.95
C PHE A 85 -16.57 -6.83 -4.72
N GLU A 86 -17.62 -6.01 -4.72
CA GLU A 86 -18.58 -5.90 -3.63
C GLU A 86 -19.30 -7.22 -3.36
N ALA A 87 -19.70 -7.97 -4.40
CA ALA A 87 -20.30 -9.28 -4.28
C ALA A 87 -19.37 -10.31 -3.59
N HIS A 88 -18.07 -10.10 -3.66
CA HIS A 88 -17.07 -10.88 -2.94
C HIS A 88 -16.65 -10.28 -1.59
N HIS A 89 -17.38 -9.30 -1.06
CA HIS A 89 -16.99 -8.55 0.14
C HIS A 89 -15.58 -7.95 0.05
N ALA A 90 -15.22 -7.47 -1.14
CA ALA A 90 -13.94 -6.83 -1.40
C ALA A 90 -14.10 -5.32 -1.61
N VAL A 91 -13.10 -4.57 -1.20
CA VAL A 91 -12.98 -3.13 -1.43
C VAL A 91 -11.75 -2.86 -2.30
N VAL A 92 -11.82 -1.80 -3.10
CA VAL A 92 -10.73 -1.34 -3.95
C VAL A 92 -10.20 -0.01 -3.41
N LEU A 93 -8.90 0.08 -3.22
CA LEU A 93 -8.18 1.29 -2.78
C LEU A 93 -7.03 1.55 -3.75
N GLY A 94 -7.02 2.72 -4.38
CA GLY A 94 -5.89 3.17 -5.19
C GLY A 94 -4.98 4.09 -4.38
N VAL A 95 -3.68 4.03 -4.59
CA VAL A 95 -2.68 4.85 -3.89
C VAL A 95 -1.70 5.43 -4.91
N SER A 96 -1.42 6.72 -4.81
CA SER A 96 -0.34 7.36 -5.56
C SER A 96 0.29 8.53 -4.79
N LEU A 97 1.32 9.14 -5.39
CA LEU A 97 1.97 10.32 -4.84
C LEU A 97 1.13 11.61 -5.04
N ASP A 98 0.04 11.52 -5.79
CA ASP A 98 -0.81 12.69 -6.04
C ASP A 98 -1.52 13.15 -4.77
N THR A 99 -1.96 14.42 -4.76
CA THR A 99 -2.64 15.02 -3.60
C THR A 99 -4.11 14.61 -3.56
N ALA A 100 -4.75 14.76 -2.39
CA ALA A 100 -6.18 14.51 -2.23
C ALA A 100 -7.04 15.34 -3.20
N GLU A 101 -6.64 16.59 -3.47
CA GLU A 101 -7.32 17.47 -4.44
C GLU A 101 -7.21 16.94 -5.87
N SER A 102 -6.03 16.40 -6.26
CA SER A 102 -5.83 15.75 -7.55
C SER A 102 -6.74 14.54 -7.67
N HIS A 103 -6.75 13.66 -6.66
CA HIS A 103 -7.62 12.50 -6.59
C HIS A 103 -9.11 12.89 -6.69
N LYS A 104 -9.54 13.93 -5.97
CA LYS A 104 -10.92 14.42 -6.05
C LYS A 104 -11.28 14.85 -7.46
N SER A 105 -10.38 15.58 -8.11
CA SER A 105 -10.56 16.00 -9.51
C SER A 105 -10.63 14.81 -10.46
N PHE A 106 -9.77 13.79 -10.26
CA PHE A 106 -9.76 12.58 -11.06
C PHE A 106 -11.05 11.77 -10.85
N CYS A 107 -11.45 11.52 -9.60
CA CYS A 107 -12.70 10.82 -9.29
C CYS A 107 -13.92 11.51 -9.90
N THR A 108 -14.00 12.85 -9.81
CA THR A 108 -15.13 13.61 -10.36
C THR A 108 -15.18 13.55 -11.88
N GLN A 109 -14.02 13.69 -12.55
CA GLN A 109 -13.93 13.71 -13.99
C GLN A 109 -14.25 12.35 -14.62
N ASP A 110 -13.80 11.27 -13.98
CA ASP A 110 -13.84 9.91 -14.51
C ASP A 110 -14.93 9.03 -13.85
N GLY A 111 -15.76 9.61 -12.98
CA GLY A 111 -16.88 8.92 -12.34
C GLY A 111 -16.46 7.79 -11.40
N LEU A 112 -15.29 7.92 -10.73
CA LEU A 112 -14.77 6.90 -9.83
C LEU A 112 -15.45 7.01 -8.47
N THR A 113 -15.99 5.91 -7.95
CA THR A 113 -16.72 5.87 -6.68
C THR A 113 -15.97 5.15 -5.56
N PHE A 114 -14.91 4.43 -5.86
CA PHE A 114 -14.01 3.86 -4.86
C PHE A 114 -12.99 4.91 -4.37
N LYS A 115 -12.24 4.57 -3.32
CA LYS A 115 -11.34 5.53 -2.69
C LYS A 115 -9.96 5.54 -3.35
N LEU A 116 -9.47 6.76 -3.64
CA LEU A 116 -8.08 7.04 -3.97
C LEU A 116 -7.41 7.71 -2.76
N LEU A 117 -6.23 7.25 -2.39
CA LEU A 117 -5.50 7.63 -1.19
C LEU A 117 -4.20 8.35 -1.56
N ALA A 118 -3.99 9.52 -0.98
CA ALA A 118 -2.80 10.33 -1.21
C ALA A 118 -1.64 9.87 -0.31
N ASP A 119 -0.52 9.50 -0.92
CA ASP A 119 0.71 9.05 -0.23
C ASP A 119 1.95 9.84 -0.74
N PRO A 120 1.93 11.20 -0.67
CA PRO A 120 3.02 12.02 -1.22
C PRO A 120 4.38 11.73 -0.57
N ASP A 121 4.39 11.31 0.70
CA ASP A 121 5.58 10.96 1.46
C ASP A 121 5.96 9.47 1.31
N ARG A 122 5.25 8.71 0.50
CA ARG A 122 5.47 7.28 0.24
C ARG A 122 5.51 6.39 1.48
N GLN A 123 4.73 6.72 2.51
CA GLN A 123 4.70 5.92 3.74
C GLN A 123 4.17 4.51 3.48
N ALA A 124 3.02 4.40 2.80
CA ALA A 124 2.46 3.13 2.40
C ALA A 124 3.31 2.47 1.30
N ALA A 125 3.63 3.20 0.23
CA ALA A 125 4.42 2.65 -0.87
C ALA A 125 5.76 2.05 -0.39
N THR A 126 6.46 2.74 0.51
CA THR A 126 7.71 2.23 1.11
C THR A 126 7.49 0.97 1.93
N SER A 127 6.46 0.95 2.80
CA SER A 127 6.18 -0.21 3.65
C SER A 127 5.72 -1.44 2.87
N TYR A 128 5.14 -1.23 1.67
CA TYR A 128 4.74 -2.31 0.75
C TYR A 128 5.84 -2.68 -0.25
N GLY A 129 7.02 -2.07 -0.16
CA GLY A 129 8.15 -2.34 -1.06
C GLY A 129 7.85 -1.98 -2.52
N VAL A 130 7.02 -0.95 -2.75
CA VAL A 130 6.72 -0.45 -4.10
C VAL A 130 7.91 0.36 -4.60
N PRO A 131 8.50 0.05 -5.76
CA PRO A 131 9.63 0.80 -6.29
C PRO A 131 9.27 2.23 -6.64
N LEU A 132 10.17 3.17 -6.31
CA LEU A 132 10.10 4.54 -6.79
C LEU A 132 10.73 4.61 -8.17
N MET A 133 9.96 5.02 -9.15
CA MET A 133 10.40 5.23 -10.51
C MET A 133 10.70 6.71 -10.74
N THR A 134 11.63 6.97 -11.64
CA THR A 134 11.96 8.34 -12.07
C THR A 134 12.00 8.41 -13.59
N PHE A 135 11.30 9.36 -14.15
CA PHE A 135 11.35 9.66 -15.58
C PHE A 135 11.48 11.17 -15.75
N LYS A 136 12.60 11.62 -16.31
CA LYS A 136 13.02 13.03 -16.28
C LYS A 136 13.03 13.53 -14.82
N ASP A 137 12.30 14.61 -14.51
CA ASP A 137 12.20 15.18 -13.16
C ASP A 137 10.98 14.67 -12.36
N MET A 138 10.18 13.77 -12.94
CA MET A 138 8.99 13.22 -12.28
C MET A 138 9.35 11.95 -11.51
N LYS A 139 8.87 11.88 -10.27
CA LYS A 139 8.90 10.68 -9.44
C LYS A 139 7.48 10.10 -9.32
N PHE A 140 7.38 8.79 -9.37
CA PHE A 140 6.09 8.08 -9.27
C PHE A 140 6.31 6.63 -8.82
N ASP A 141 5.27 6.04 -8.26
CA ASP A 141 5.29 4.64 -7.86
C ASP A 141 5.16 3.70 -9.06
N GLU A 142 5.84 2.56 -8.99
CA GLU A 142 5.60 1.47 -9.93
C GLU A 142 4.15 0.97 -9.76
N ARG A 143 3.61 0.36 -10.82
CA ARG A 143 2.25 -0.16 -10.81
C ARG A 143 2.22 -1.55 -10.21
N ASP A 144 1.93 -1.63 -8.92
CA ASP A 144 1.87 -2.87 -8.16
C ASP A 144 0.50 -3.04 -7.50
N THR A 145 0.05 -4.28 -7.38
CA THR A 145 -1.23 -4.60 -6.74
C THR A 145 -1.06 -5.67 -5.68
N PHE A 146 -1.70 -5.45 -4.54
CA PHE A 146 -1.71 -6.35 -3.40
C PHE A 146 -3.14 -6.77 -3.09
N LEU A 147 -3.38 -8.06 -2.96
CA LEU A 147 -4.60 -8.60 -2.41
C LEU A 147 -4.39 -8.92 -0.94
N ILE A 148 -5.17 -8.27 -0.07
CA ILE A 148 -5.10 -8.44 1.38
C ILE A 148 -6.33 -9.21 1.82
N SER A 149 -6.11 -10.26 2.61
CA SER A 149 -7.17 -11.12 3.12
C SER A 149 -8.01 -10.44 4.21
N PRO A 150 -9.22 -10.94 4.51
CA PRO A 150 -10.03 -10.46 5.63
C PRO A 150 -9.33 -10.51 7.01
N LYS A 151 -8.27 -11.34 7.13
CA LYS A 151 -7.45 -11.46 8.34
C LYS A 151 -6.34 -10.40 8.41
N GLY A 152 -6.17 -9.57 7.36
CA GLY A 152 -5.12 -8.56 7.28
C GLY A 152 -3.74 -9.11 6.91
N THR A 153 -3.68 -10.22 6.18
CA THR A 153 -2.46 -10.79 5.62
C THR A 153 -2.43 -10.64 4.12
N ILE A 154 -1.25 -10.52 3.54
CA ILE A 154 -1.05 -10.54 2.08
C ILE A 154 -1.51 -11.91 1.56
N ALA A 155 -2.47 -11.93 0.66
CA ALA A 155 -2.90 -13.14 -0.02
C ALA A 155 -2.15 -13.33 -1.33
N GLN A 156 -1.89 -12.24 -2.05
CA GLN A 156 -1.15 -12.26 -3.32
C GLN A 156 -0.55 -10.89 -3.63
N VAL A 157 0.53 -10.89 -4.40
CA VAL A 157 1.23 -9.68 -4.87
C VAL A 157 1.42 -9.80 -6.37
N TRP A 158 1.14 -8.72 -7.09
CA TRP A 158 1.45 -8.58 -8.52
C TRP A 158 2.27 -7.32 -8.71
N ARG A 159 3.42 -7.48 -9.35
CA ARG A 159 4.34 -6.40 -9.68
C ARG A 159 4.23 -6.03 -11.15
N LYS A 160 4.41 -4.75 -11.49
CA LYS A 160 4.42 -4.22 -12.87
C LYS A 160 3.17 -4.63 -13.66
N VAL A 161 2.00 -4.50 -13.04
CA VAL A 161 0.74 -5.00 -13.62
C VAL A 161 0.34 -4.24 -14.89
N ASP A 162 -0.28 -4.99 -15.80
CA ASP A 162 -0.93 -4.42 -16.99
C ASP A 162 -2.24 -3.72 -16.58
N PRO A 163 -2.39 -2.41 -16.80
CA PRO A 163 -3.57 -1.66 -16.38
C PRO A 163 -4.88 -2.17 -17.02
N GLN A 164 -4.83 -2.86 -18.14
CA GLN A 164 -6.01 -3.42 -18.81
C GLN A 164 -6.49 -4.74 -18.20
N LYS A 165 -5.62 -5.46 -17.49
CA LYS A 165 -5.88 -6.82 -17.00
C LYS A 165 -5.95 -6.93 -15.48
N ASP A 166 -5.45 -5.93 -14.77
CA ASP A 166 -5.26 -5.98 -13.33
C ASP A 166 -6.54 -6.35 -12.57
N SER A 167 -7.63 -5.60 -12.81
CA SER A 167 -8.92 -5.87 -12.16
C SER A 167 -9.40 -7.32 -12.34
N SER A 168 -9.34 -7.84 -13.58
CA SER A 168 -9.80 -9.20 -13.90
C SER A 168 -8.93 -10.29 -13.25
N ILE A 169 -7.62 -10.06 -13.19
CA ILE A 169 -6.67 -10.97 -12.53
C ILE A 169 -6.97 -11.05 -11.03
N VAL A 170 -7.17 -9.91 -10.39
CA VAL A 170 -7.47 -9.83 -8.95
C VAL A 170 -8.82 -10.49 -8.63
N LEU A 171 -9.86 -10.24 -9.42
CA LEU A 171 -11.16 -10.90 -9.28
C LEU A 171 -11.04 -12.42 -9.38
N GLY A 172 -10.29 -12.91 -10.35
CA GLY A 172 -10.02 -14.36 -10.49
C GLY A 172 -9.33 -14.94 -9.26
N ALA A 173 -8.40 -14.20 -8.67
CA ALA A 173 -7.72 -14.61 -7.44
C ALA A 173 -8.68 -14.68 -6.24
N ILE A 174 -9.53 -13.68 -6.05
CA ILE A 174 -10.53 -13.67 -4.96
C ILE A 174 -11.51 -14.85 -5.12
N ALA A 175 -12.04 -15.06 -6.33
CA ALA A 175 -12.98 -16.15 -6.61
C ALA A 175 -12.37 -17.55 -6.34
N SER A 176 -11.07 -17.71 -6.52
CA SER A 176 -10.36 -18.96 -6.22
C SER A 176 -10.22 -19.25 -4.73
N GLN A 177 -10.20 -18.23 -3.87
CA GLN A 177 -10.09 -18.37 -2.41
C GLN A 177 -11.40 -18.82 -1.76
N GLY A 178 -12.55 -18.54 -2.36
CA GLY A 178 -13.87 -18.97 -1.87
C GLY A 178 -14.22 -20.43 -2.13
N LYS A 179 -13.35 -21.18 -2.82
CA LYS A 179 -13.56 -22.60 -3.17
C LYS A 179 -12.78 -23.60 -2.30
N LYS A 180 -12.15 -23.13 -1.20
CA LYS A 180 -11.40 -23.99 -0.26
C LYS A 180 -12.16 -24.26 1.02
#